data_74f3a9940622d498d4c061c1a6d51400
#
_entry.id   74f3a9940622d498d4c061c1a6d51400
#
_cell.length_a   1.000
_cell.length_b   1.000
_cell.length_c   1.000
_cell.angle_alpha   90.00
_cell.angle_beta   90.00
_cell.angle_gamma   90.00
#
_symmetry.space_group_name_H-M   'P 1'
#
loop_
_entity.id
_entity.type
_entity.pdbx_description
1 polymer ?
#
loop_
_entity_poly.entity_id
_entity_poly.type
_entity_poly.pdbx_seq_one_letter_code
_entity_poly.pdbx_strand_id
1 'polypeptide(L)'
;MKTLLLLFFIFTQFPILPQKHLEELNKLLNDAYKMDLFSGVVLFADKDNVQFLKTYGYSDWESQTTNLTDTKFNIGSIGKLFTQILIAQLIQEEKLNLTDNLKQIYPLYNNGYDEKITIKHLLTFSAGLGDYFMIEDFEMHPDDYRSTEALLSIIKKQPLLFEPGTSTEYSNSSYVVLGGIIEKLTGKTYLENLKERILNPLTMNNSGFIYKDSKRINTAKGFIVNPDGTKESTYERMPNVPTPAGGMFSTAEDLLKLDRSLMNDNVLLNDEHKVLLLNRFNSDIKMSFAELLSKPDFGMGVAGGSPGWNAVYDQNVGNKYTVIVLSNIDNGAEVLIDRINSILREKKYPPLKMNTGRFIYEIVKEKGVDDFLDNYKDYLSGYMIEHDGLLNRIGYQFLNKGMTDEAIAVFIINTKYFPDIANTYDSLGEAYMLKGDNKLALENYKKSLKMNPQNKNAEMRIVELMEKEN
;
A
#
# COMPACT_ATOMS: atom_id res chain seq x y z
N MET A 1 -8.40 -19.75 -68.21
CA MET A 1 -8.22 -18.54 -67.40
C MET A 1 -8.28 -18.93 -65.94
N LYS A 2 -7.14 -19.01 -65.25
CA LYS A 2 -7.08 -19.27 -63.81
C LYS A 2 -6.98 -17.90 -63.11
N THR A 3 -8.04 -17.55 -62.43
CA THR A 3 -8.09 -16.30 -61.61
C THR A 3 -7.30 -16.52 -60.32
N LEU A 4 -6.18 -15.83 -60.18
CA LEU A 4 -5.34 -15.85 -59.00
C LEU A 4 -5.98 -14.90 -57.99
N LEU A 5 -6.54 -15.43 -56.90
CA LEU A 5 -7.02 -14.61 -55.75
C LEU A 5 -5.80 -14.22 -54.93
N LEU A 6 -5.36 -12.97 -55.03
CA LEU A 6 -4.40 -12.40 -54.09
C LEU A 6 -5.11 -12.09 -52.79
N LEU A 7 -4.88 -12.90 -51.76
CA LEU A 7 -5.22 -12.58 -50.37
C LEU A 7 -4.23 -11.53 -49.85
N PHE A 8 -4.71 -10.27 -49.79
CA PHE A 8 -3.99 -9.24 -49.03
C PHE A 8 -4.17 -9.52 -47.54
N PHE A 9 -3.13 -10.04 -46.90
CA PHE A 9 -3.02 -9.99 -45.46
C PHE A 9 -2.74 -8.54 -45.05
N ILE A 10 -3.76 -7.83 -44.60
CA ILE A 10 -3.57 -6.58 -43.92
C ILE A 10 -2.98 -6.93 -42.56
N PHE A 11 -1.66 -6.88 -42.44
CA PHE A 11 -0.98 -6.81 -41.13
C PHE A 11 -1.39 -5.47 -40.52
N THR A 12 -2.37 -5.48 -39.64
CA THR A 12 -2.58 -4.37 -38.71
C THR A 12 -1.33 -4.34 -37.81
N GLN A 13 -0.38 -3.48 -38.14
CA GLN A 13 0.72 -3.17 -37.22
C GLN A 13 0.07 -2.51 -36.00
N PHE A 14 -0.03 -3.26 -34.91
CA PHE A 14 -0.34 -2.66 -33.62
C PHE A 14 0.78 -1.67 -33.28
N PRO A 15 0.46 -0.50 -32.74
CA PRO A 15 1.49 0.47 -32.36
C PRO A 15 2.38 -0.16 -31.30
N ILE A 16 3.58 -0.53 -31.69
CA ILE A 16 4.64 -0.94 -30.76
C ILE A 16 5.07 0.32 -30.02
N LEU A 17 5.28 0.22 -28.68
CA LEU A 17 5.82 1.33 -27.89
C LEU A 17 7.07 1.89 -28.60
N PRO A 18 7.15 3.21 -28.85
CA PRO A 18 8.31 3.80 -29.53
C PRO A 18 9.63 3.40 -28.86
N GLN A 19 10.63 3.09 -29.66
CA GLN A 19 11.96 2.69 -29.17
C GLN A 19 12.52 3.65 -28.11
N LYS A 20 12.29 4.95 -28.29
CA LYS A 20 12.67 5.99 -27.34
C LYS A 20 12.07 5.77 -25.94
N HIS A 21 10.77 5.43 -25.86
CA HIS A 21 10.12 5.18 -24.56
C HIS A 21 10.68 3.91 -23.89
N LEU A 22 10.98 2.88 -24.66
CA LEU A 22 11.62 1.67 -24.15
C LEU A 22 13.01 1.97 -23.56
N GLU A 23 13.78 2.82 -24.22
CA GLU A 23 15.11 3.25 -23.75
C GLU A 23 15.00 4.09 -22.47
N GLU A 24 14.07 5.03 -22.42
CA GLU A 24 13.82 5.87 -21.24
C GLU A 24 13.31 5.05 -20.04
N LEU A 25 12.38 4.14 -20.26
CA LEU A 25 11.90 3.20 -19.21
C LEU A 25 13.05 2.35 -18.68
N ASN A 26 13.84 1.76 -19.56
CA ASN A 26 14.99 0.95 -19.14
C ASN A 26 16.01 1.78 -18.33
N LYS A 27 16.28 3.02 -18.76
CA LYS A 27 17.17 3.92 -18.03
C LYS A 27 16.60 4.23 -16.65
N LEU A 28 15.34 4.66 -16.57
CA LEU A 28 14.67 4.99 -15.30
C LEU A 28 14.74 3.82 -14.32
N LEU A 29 14.39 2.61 -14.76
CA LEU A 29 14.33 1.43 -13.92
C LEU A 29 15.72 0.93 -13.49
N ASN A 30 16.72 1.00 -14.38
CA ASN A 30 18.10 0.71 -14.02
C ASN A 30 18.65 1.72 -12.99
N ASP A 31 18.35 3.00 -13.15
CA ASP A 31 18.79 4.02 -12.22
C ASP A 31 18.10 3.82 -10.84
N ALA A 32 16.80 3.54 -10.83
CA ALA A 32 16.07 3.24 -9.59
C ALA A 32 16.63 1.99 -8.86
N TYR A 33 16.95 0.93 -9.60
CA TYR A 33 17.57 -0.26 -9.04
C TYR A 33 18.95 0.04 -8.42
N LYS A 34 19.80 0.79 -9.14
CA LYS A 34 21.13 1.17 -8.64
C LYS A 34 21.10 2.07 -7.41
N MET A 35 20.02 2.84 -7.25
CA MET A 35 19.80 3.71 -6.10
C MET A 35 19.10 3.01 -4.92
N ASP A 36 18.92 1.69 -4.99
CA ASP A 36 18.15 0.90 -4.01
C ASP A 36 16.70 1.42 -3.80
N LEU A 37 16.12 2.04 -4.82
CA LEU A 37 14.73 2.53 -4.80
C LEU A 37 13.74 1.51 -5.31
N PHE A 38 14.18 0.50 -6.08
CA PHE A 38 13.32 -0.48 -6.71
C PHE A 38 13.99 -1.84 -6.84
N SER A 39 13.23 -2.88 -6.51
CA SER A 39 13.49 -4.27 -6.81
C SER A 39 12.14 -4.94 -7.05
N GLY A 40 11.93 -5.60 -8.21
CA GLY A 40 10.62 -6.17 -8.51
C GLY A 40 10.36 -6.36 -9.99
N VAL A 41 9.09 -6.22 -10.37
CA VAL A 41 8.57 -6.43 -11.73
C VAL A 41 7.82 -5.19 -12.21
N VAL A 42 8.06 -4.79 -13.46
CA VAL A 42 7.29 -3.75 -14.16
C VAL A 42 6.68 -4.35 -15.41
N LEU A 43 5.37 -4.19 -15.54
CA LEU A 43 4.60 -4.55 -16.72
C LEU A 43 3.91 -3.30 -17.26
N PHE A 44 4.01 -3.10 -18.57
CA PHE A 44 3.17 -2.17 -19.32
C PHE A 44 2.48 -2.93 -20.45
N ALA A 45 1.16 -2.79 -20.51
CA ALA A 45 0.35 -3.38 -21.56
C ALA A 45 -0.52 -2.29 -22.22
N ASP A 46 -0.60 -2.30 -23.55
CA ASP A 46 -1.49 -1.49 -24.37
C ASP A 46 -2.56 -2.41 -24.94
N LYS A 47 -3.82 -2.11 -24.65
CA LYS A 47 -4.99 -2.94 -25.02
C LYS A 47 -4.78 -4.41 -24.64
N ASP A 48 -4.48 -5.24 -25.63
CA ASP A 48 -4.38 -6.71 -25.48
C ASP A 48 -2.93 -7.21 -25.44
N ASN A 49 -1.95 -6.33 -25.65
CA ASN A 49 -0.56 -6.71 -25.80
C ASN A 49 0.33 -6.22 -24.65
N VAL A 50 1.17 -7.11 -24.14
CA VAL A 50 2.26 -6.73 -23.24
C VAL A 50 3.36 -6.10 -24.10
N GLN A 51 3.59 -4.80 -23.90
CA GLN A 51 4.62 -4.03 -24.61
C GLN A 51 5.95 -4.02 -23.86
N PHE A 52 5.90 -4.18 -22.53
CA PHE A 52 7.06 -4.16 -21.66
C PHE A 52 6.81 -5.06 -20.45
N LEU A 53 7.74 -5.97 -20.19
CA LEU A 53 7.74 -6.81 -18.98
C LEU A 53 9.18 -7.05 -18.58
N LYS A 54 9.61 -6.51 -17.45
CA LYS A 54 10.97 -6.64 -16.96
C LYS A 54 11.05 -6.80 -15.46
N THR A 55 12.13 -7.47 -15.04
CA THR A 55 12.44 -7.74 -13.64
C THR A 55 13.74 -7.06 -13.25
N TYR A 56 13.85 -6.66 -11.99
CA TYR A 56 15.02 -6.02 -11.40
C TYR A 56 15.25 -6.55 -10.00
N GLY A 57 16.52 -6.71 -9.63
CA GLY A 57 16.90 -7.10 -8.29
C GLY A 57 16.57 -8.53 -7.91
N TYR A 58 16.42 -8.76 -6.62
CA TYR A 58 16.31 -10.09 -6.03
C TYR A 58 14.97 -10.29 -5.35
N SER A 59 14.35 -11.45 -5.56
CA SER A 59 13.19 -11.90 -4.78
C SER A 59 13.59 -12.27 -3.34
N ASP A 60 14.84 -12.67 -3.17
CA ASP A 60 15.46 -12.91 -1.86
C ASP A 60 16.90 -12.40 -1.89
N TRP A 61 17.18 -11.35 -1.13
CA TRP A 61 18.51 -10.73 -1.04
C TRP A 61 19.51 -11.58 -0.26
N GLU A 62 19.02 -12.38 0.70
CA GLU A 62 19.88 -13.24 1.51
C GLU A 62 20.47 -14.40 0.67
N SER A 63 19.64 -15.04 -0.14
CA SER A 63 20.04 -16.12 -1.06
C SER A 63 20.46 -15.64 -2.45
N GLN A 64 20.35 -14.33 -2.72
CA GLN A 64 20.59 -13.72 -4.04
C GLN A 64 19.75 -14.34 -5.17
N THR A 65 18.55 -14.80 -4.85
CA THR A 65 17.60 -15.31 -5.83
C THR A 65 16.96 -14.15 -6.57
N THR A 66 17.13 -14.09 -7.90
CA THR A 66 16.62 -12.99 -8.73
C THR A 66 15.09 -12.98 -8.84
N ASN A 67 14.50 -11.81 -9.05
CA ASN A 67 13.12 -11.70 -9.46
C ASN A 67 12.90 -12.26 -10.84
N LEU A 68 11.82 -13.03 -11.02
CA LEU A 68 11.33 -13.53 -12.31
C LEU A 68 9.99 -12.86 -12.66
N THR A 69 9.55 -12.97 -13.92
CA THR A 69 8.28 -12.36 -14.37
C THR A 69 7.06 -12.93 -13.67
N ASP A 70 7.15 -14.18 -13.23
CA ASP A 70 6.12 -14.90 -12.47
C ASP A 70 6.38 -14.93 -10.95
N THR A 71 7.31 -14.11 -10.46
CA THR A 71 7.52 -13.92 -9.01
C THR A 71 6.28 -13.28 -8.39
N LYS A 72 5.84 -13.85 -7.27
CA LYS A 72 4.67 -13.40 -6.51
C LYS A 72 5.08 -12.35 -5.50
N PHE A 73 4.37 -11.24 -5.49
CA PHE A 73 4.58 -10.14 -4.54
C PHE A 73 3.34 -9.95 -3.67
N ASN A 74 3.53 -9.55 -2.43
CA ASN A 74 2.44 -9.05 -1.61
C ASN A 74 1.94 -7.73 -2.23
N ILE A 75 0.68 -7.69 -2.60
CA ILE A 75 0.07 -6.53 -3.27
C ILE A 75 -0.67 -5.60 -2.30
N GLY A 76 -0.54 -5.84 -0.99
CA GLY A 76 -1.11 -4.99 0.04
C GLY A 76 -2.57 -4.65 -0.19
N SER A 77 -2.89 -3.36 -0.11
CA SER A 77 -4.26 -2.84 -0.24
C SER A 77 -4.87 -2.93 -1.65
N ILE A 78 -4.12 -3.35 -2.68
CA ILE A 78 -4.74 -3.72 -3.97
C ILE A 78 -5.74 -4.88 -3.75
N GLY A 79 -5.56 -5.68 -2.71
CA GLY A 79 -6.53 -6.69 -2.27
C GLY A 79 -7.95 -6.14 -2.04
N LYS A 80 -8.09 -4.85 -1.68
CA LYS A 80 -9.40 -4.21 -1.55
C LYS A 80 -10.21 -4.17 -2.85
N LEU A 81 -9.54 -4.08 -3.99
CA LEU A 81 -10.21 -4.15 -5.29
C LEU A 81 -10.95 -5.49 -5.47
N PHE A 82 -10.36 -6.59 -5.01
CA PHE A 82 -11.01 -7.90 -5.08
C PHE A 82 -12.27 -7.95 -4.19
N THR A 83 -12.20 -7.37 -2.99
CA THR A 83 -13.38 -7.24 -2.11
C THR A 83 -14.46 -6.36 -2.77
N GLN A 84 -14.09 -5.25 -3.40
CA GLN A 84 -15.00 -4.38 -4.14
C GLN A 84 -15.69 -5.13 -5.30
N ILE A 85 -14.96 -5.97 -6.04
CA ILE A 85 -15.51 -6.80 -7.11
C ILE A 85 -16.51 -7.82 -6.54
N LEU A 86 -16.19 -8.49 -5.43
CA LEU A 86 -17.11 -9.44 -4.77
C LEU A 86 -18.40 -8.75 -4.32
N ILE A 87 -18.31 -7.54 -3.74
CA ILE A 87 -19.49 -6.74 -3.38
C ILE A 87 -20.28 -6.33 -4.63
N ALA A 88 -19.61 -5.88 -5.70
CA ALA A 88 -20.27 -5.53 -6.96
C ALA A 88 -20.99 -6.74 -7.59
N GLN A 89 -20.42 -7.95 -7.48
CA GLN A 89 -21.09 -9.18 -7.91
C GLN A 89 -22.34 -9.49 -7.08
N LEU A 90 -22.31 -9.28 -5.76
CA LEU A 90 -23.50 -9.47 -4.91
C LEU A 90 -24.59 -8.43 -5.21
N ILE A 91 -24.20 -7.21 -5.59
CA ILE A 91 -25.15 -6.19 -6.07
C ILE A 91 -25.72 -6.60 -7.41
N GLN A 92 -24.91 -7.06 -8.35
CA GLN A 92 -25.35 -7.58 -9.66
C GLN A 92 -26.30 -8.79 -9.53
N GLU A 93 -26.14 -9.60 -8.50
CA GLU A 93 -27.02 -10.74 -8.15
C GLU A 93 -28.28 -10.31 -7.38
N GLU A 94 -28.51 -9.02 -7.17
CA GLU A 94 -29.61 -8.44 -6.39
C GLU A 94 -29.67 -8.94 -4.93
N LYS A 95 -28.55 -9.42 -4.39
CA LYS A 95 -28.42 -9.89 -3.00
C LYS A 95 -28.06 -8.78 -2.02
N LEU A 96 -27.63 -7.62 -2.53
CA LEU A 96 -27.12 -6.50 -1.77
C LEU A 96 -27.39 -5.19 -2.51
N ASN A 97 -27.65 -4.10 -1.75
CA ASN A 97 -27.73 -2.74 -2.29
C ASN A 97 -26.76 -1.80 -1.56
N LEU A 98 -26.31 -0.75 -2.21
CA LEU A 98 -25.42 0.25 -1.59
C LEU A 98 -26.04 0.93 -0.37
N THR A 99 -27.37 1.04 -0.35
CA THR A 99 -28.16 1.69 0.72
C THR A 99 -28.51 0.74 1.88
N ASP A 100 -28.30 -0.55 1.71
CA ASP A 100 -28.54 -1.51 2.78
C ASP A 100 -27.62 -1.21 3.97
N ASN A 101 -28.16 -1.26 5.18
CA ASN A 101 -27.40 -1.00 6.39
C ASN A 101 -27.02 -2.32 7.11
N LEU A 102 -26.07 -2.21 8.04
CA LEU A 102 -25.57 -3.39 8.78
C LEU A 102 -26.67 -4.11 9.55
N LYS A 103 -27.66 -3.41 10.11
CA LYS A 103 -28.76 -4.04 10.85
C LYS A 103 -29.54 -5.02 9.98
N GLN A 104 -29.72 -4.70 8.70
CA GLN A 104 -30.45 -5.54 7.75
C GLN A 104 -29.66 -6.77 7.32
N ILE A 105 -28.35 -6.59 7.06
CA ILE A 105 -27.51 -7.60 6.42
C ILE A 105 -26.64 -8.37 7.42
N TYR A 106 -25.93 -7.64 8.27
CA TYR A 106 -24.94 -8.21 9.19
C TYR A 106 -24.87 -7.39 10.48
N PRO A 107 -25.82 -7.55 11.42
CA PRO A 107 -25.77 -6.84 12.70
C PRO A 107 -24.46 -7.12 13.44
N LEU A 108 -23.65 -6.10 13.62
CA LEU A 108 -22.31 -6.17 14.22
C LEU A 108 -22.27 -5.45 15.58
N TYR A 109 -22.96 -4.33 15.69
CA TYR A 109 -22.99 -3.46 16.86
C TYR A 109 -24.37 -3.52 17.56
N ASN A 110 -24.36 -3.48 18.90
CA ASN A 110 -25.60 -3.48 19.70
C ASN A 110 -25.99 -2.08 20.19
N ASN A 111 -25.39 -1.01 19.63
CA ASN A 111 -25.50 0.37 20.11
C ASN A 111 -26.18 1.33 19.13
N GLY A 112 -26.85 0.81 18.10
CA GLY A 112 -27.54 1.61 17.09
C GLY A 112 -26.69 2.06 15.90
N TYR A 113 -25.38 1.76 15.86
CA TYR A 113 -24.53 2.08 14.71
C TYR A 113 -24.92 1.27 13.47
N ASP A 114 -25.43 0.04 13.64
CA ASP A 114 -25.84 -0.83 12.54
C ASP A 114 -26.94 -0.21 11.66
N GLU A 115 -27.78 0.66 12.18
CA GLU A 115 -28.82 1.35 11.42
C GLU A 115 -28.25 2.49 10.54
N LYS A 116 -27.11 3.02 10.92
CA LYS A 116 -26.50 4.20 10.27
C LYS A 116 -25.43 3.82 9.24
N ILE A 117 -24.72 2.72 9.44
CA ILE A 117 -23.63 2.27 8.57
C ILE A 117 -24.21 1.51 7.38
N THR A 118 -24.05 2.06 6.17
CA THR A 118 -24.47 1.44 4.91
C THR A 118 -23.30 0.77 4.19
N ILE A 119 -23.61 -0.09 3.21
CA ILE A 119 -22.60 -0.70 2.32
C ILE A 119 -21.79 0.38 1.61
N LYS A 120 -22.43 1.45 1.14
CA LYS A 120 -21.74 2.60 0.54
C LYS A 120 -20.73 3.22 1.51
N HIS A 121 -21.10 3.42 2.76
CA HIS A 121 -20.20 4.00 3.78
C HIS A 121 -18.94 3.14 3.98
N LEU A 122 -19.07 1.82 4.00
CA LEU A 122 -17.92 0.92 4.13
C LEU A 122 -16.99 0.98 2.93
N LEU A 123 -17.56 0.94 1.69
CA LEU A 123 -16.80 0.98 0.44
C LEU A 123 -16.05 2.29 0.23
N THR A 124 -16.61 3.42 0.74
CA THR A 124 -16.08 4.77 0.55
C THR A 124 -15.35 5.33 1.77
N PHE A 125 -15.03 4.48 2.75
CA PHE A 125 -14.35 4.87 3.98
C PHE A 125 -15.07 5.95 4.81
N SER A 126 -16.38 6.06 4.66
CA SER A 126 -17.19 7.05 5.39
C SER A 126 -18.05 6.43 6.50
N ALA A 127 -17.72 5.20 6.91
CA ALA A 127 -18.45 4.51 7.98
C ALA A 127 -18.10 4.96 9.40
N GLY A 128 -17.04 5.73 9.59
CA GLY A 128 -16.53 6.12 10.89
C GLY A 128 -15.74 5.05 11.63
N LEU A 129 -15.44 3.91 10.98
CA LEU A 129 -14.65 2.85 11.58
C LEU A 129 -13.16 3.22 11.60
N GLY A 130 -12.52 3.10 12.77
CA GLY A 130 -11.06 3.18 12.89
C GLY A 130 -10.36 1.98 12.25
N ASP A 131 -9.02 2.00 12.25
CA ASP A 131 -8.22 0.92 11.67
C ASP A 131 -7.90 -0.15 12.73
N TYR A 132 -8.15 -1.42 12.41
CA TYR A 132 -7.87 -2.53 13.33
C TYR A 132 -6.37 -2.71 13.62
N PHE A 133 -5.48 -2.25 12.75
CA PHE A 133 -4.04 -2.24 13.00
C PHE A 133 -3.64 -1.35 14.19
N MET A 134 -4.49 -0.38 14.55
CA MET A 134 -4.26 0.52 15.69
C MET A 134 -4.89 0.01 16.99
N ILE A 135 -5.47 -1.18 16.98
CA ILE A 135 -6.03 -1.81 18.19
C ILE A 135 -4.91 -2.52 18.93
N GLU A 136 -4.64 -2.11 20.17
CA GLU A 136 -3.55 -2.63 21.01
C GLU A 136 -3.52 -4.17 21.08
N ASP A 137 -4.68 -4.82 21.21
CA ASP A 137 -4.80 -6.27 21.27
C ASP A 137 -4.36 -6.94 19.96
N PHE A 138 -4.67 -6.34 18.80
CA PHE A 138 -4.17 -6.82 17.51
C PHE A 138 -2.67 -6.56 17.34
N GLU A 139 -2.18 -5.40 17.76
CA GLU A 139 -0.76 -5.06 17.66
C GLU A 139 0.12 -6.03 18.46
N MET A 140 -0.33 -6.38 19.67
CA MET A 140 0.41 -7.31 20.54
C MET A 140 0.26 -8.78 20.14
N HIS A 141 -0.90 -9.17 19.60
CA HIS A 141 -1.25 -10.57 19.33
C HIS A 141 -1.84 -10.78 17.93
N PRO A 142 -1.18 -10.35 16.84
CA PRO A 142 -1.77 -10.41 15.49
C PRO A 142 -2.10 -11.83 15.04
N ASP A 143 -1.38 -12.84 15.52
CA ASP A 143 -1.58 -14.24 15.16
C ASP A 143 -2.87 -14.86 15.73
N ASP A 144 -3.51 -14.23 16.71
CA ASP A 144 -4.78 -14.69 17.28
C ASP A 144 -5.98 -14.32 16.38
N TYR A 145 -5.79 -13.39 15.43
CA TYR A 145 -6.84 -12.83 14.56
C TYR A 145 -6.77 -13.36 13.13
N ARG A 146 -6.72 -14.69 12.95
CA ARG A 146 -6.51 -15.36 11.64
C ARG A 146 -7.78 -15.55 10.80
N SER A 147 -8.92 -15.02 11.23
CA SER A 147 -10.18 -15.10 10.47
C SER A 147 -10.90 -13.78 10.45
N THR A 148 -11.80 -13.59 9.49
CA THR A 148 -12.71 -12.44 9.42
C THR A 148 -13.48 -12.27 10.73
N GLU A 149 -14.03 -13.36 11.28
CA GLU A 149 -14.79 -13.35 12.53
C GLU A 149 -13.94 -12.89 13.72
N ALA A 150 -12.69 -13.38 13.84
CA ALA A 150 -11.79 -12.98 14.90
C ALA A 150 -11.51 -11.46 14.84
N LEU A 151 -11.20 -10.91 13.67
CA LEU A 151 -11.01 -9.46 13.48
C LEU A 151 -12.29 -8.68 13.81
N LEU A 152 -13.46 -9.13 13.37
CA LEU A 152 -14.74 -8.51 13.69
C LEU A 152 -15.01 -8.47 15.20
N SER A 153 -14.51 -9.44 15.95
CA SER A 153 -14.67 -9.53 17.42
C SER A 153 -14.02 -8.35 18.16
N ILE A 154 -12.92 -7.77 17.61
CA ILE A 154 -12.24 -6.60 18.17
C ILE A 154 -12.73 -5.30 17.55
N ILE A 155 -13.02 -5.29 16.25
CA ILE A 155 -13.53 -4.10 15.53
C ILE A 155 -14.84 -3.60 16.17
N LYS A 156 -15.77 -4.51 16.47
CA LYS A 156 -17.07 -4.15 17.08
C LYS A 156 -17.00 -3.55 18.48
N LYS A 157 -15.87 -3.67 19.15
CA LYS A 157 -15.64 -3.07 20.47
C LYS A 157 -15.17 -1.62 20.40
N GLN A 158 -14.73 -1.15 19.21
CA GLN A 158 -14.22 0.20 19.04
C GLN A 158 -15.35 1.21 18.85
N PRO A 159 -15.21 2.44 19.37
CA PRO A 159 -16.14 3.50 19.05
C PRO A 159 -15.95 3.95 17.60
N LEU A 160 -16.97 4.58 17.03
CA LEU A 160 -16.80 5.28 15.75
C LEU A 160 -15.99 6.57 15.96
N LEU A 161 -15.13 6.88 15.01
CA LEU A 161 -14.34 8.12 14.98
C LEU A 161 -15.19 9.34 14.63
N PHE A 162 -16.25 9.13 13.83
CA PHE A 162 -17.22 10.15 13.42
C PHE A 162 -18.55 9.48 13.02
N GLU A 163 -19.62 10.26 12.95
CA GLU A 163 -20.93 9.80 12.49
C GLU A 163 -20.86 9.35 11.01
N PRO A 164 -21.43 8.17 10.66
CA PRO A 164 -21.41 7.66 9.30
C PRO A 164 -21.92 8.68 8.27
N GLY A 165 -21.16 8.85 7.19
CA GLY A 165 -21.45 9.78 6.11
C GLY A 165 -21.00 11.23 6.33
N THR A 166 -20.46 11.60 7.49
CA THR A 166 -20.07 13.00 7.79
C THR A 166 -18.61 13.32 7.47
N SER A 167 -17.75 12.29 7.37
CA SER A 167 -16.33 12.42 7.04
C SER A 167 -15.85 11.17 6.31
N THR A 168 -14.57 11.17 5.92
CA THR A 168 -13.90 10.02 5.33
C THR A 168 -12.55 9.81 6.00
N GLU A 169 -12.28 8.55 6.40
CA GLU A 169 -11.02 8.13 6.97
C GLU A 169 -10.67 6.72 6.49
N TYR A 170 -9.47 6.54 5.96
CA TYR A 170 -9.04 5.23 5.46
C TYR A 170 -9.13 4.18 6.57
N SER A 171 -9.78 3.05 6.29
CA SER A 171 -10.08 2.04 7.28
C SER A 171 -9.98 0.63 6.70
N ASN A 172 -9.01 -0.15 7.19
CA ASN A 172 -8.93 -1.57 6.92
C ASN A 172 -10.09 -2.33 7.57
N SER A 173 -10.56 -1.86 8.72
CA SER A 173 -11.74 -2.44 9.42
C SER A 173 -12.99 -2.44 8.55
N SER A 174 -13.24 -1.37 7.77
CA SER A 174 -14.37 -1.31 6.83
C SER A 174 -14.38 -2.47 5.85
N TYR A 175 -13.22 -2.85 5.34
CA TYR A 175 -13.10 -3.97 4.39
C TYR A 175 -13.18 -5.34 5.06
N VAL A 176 -12.76 -5.46 6.32
CA VAL A 176 -13.02 -6.68 7.11
C VAL A 176 -14.52 -6.88 7.32
N VAL A 177 -15.28 -5.80 7.61
CA VAL A 177 -16.75 -5.85 7.72
C VAL A 177 -17.39 -6.25 6.39
N LEU A 178 -16.94 -5.70 5.25
CA LEU A 178 -17.38 -6.14 3.92
C LEU A 178 -17.09 -7.62 3.67
N GLY A 179 -15.94 -8.12 4.13
CA GLY A 179 -15.62 -9.55 4.10
C GLY A 179 -16.63 -10.40 4.88
N GLY A 180 -16.99 -10.01 6.10
CA GLY A 180 -18.01 -10.68 6.89
C GLY A 180 -19.39 -10.69 6.22
N ILE A 181 -19.75 -9.60 5.54
CA ILE A 181 -20.98 -9.52 4.73
C ILE A 181 -20.95 -10.51 3.56
N ILE A 182 -19.81 -10.57 2.84
CA ILE A 182 -19.64 -11.55 1.76
C ILE A 182 -19.82 -12.97 2.28
N GLU A 183 -19.14 -13.32 3.37
CA GLU A 183 -19.24 -14.64 4.00
C GLU A 183 -20.68 -14.97 4.43
N LYS A 184 -21.36 -14.01 5.05
CA LYS A 184 -22.76 -14.15 5.49
C LYS A 184 -23.72 -14.42 4.34
N LEU A 185 -23.62 -13.66 3.24
CA LEU A 185 -24.54 -13.74 2.12
C LEU A 185 -24.28 -14.97 1.22
N THR A 186 -23.06 -15.47 1.19
CA THR A 186 -22.66 -16.59 0.33
C THR A 186 -22.63 -17.93 1.08
N GLY A 187 -22.51 -17.94 2.40
CA GLY A 187 -22.29 -19.12 3.21
C GLY A 187 -20.90 -19.75 3.05
N LYS A 188 -19.95 -19.04 2.43
CA LYS A 188 -18.57 -19.46 2.16
C LYS A 188 -17.61 -18.49 2.78
N THR A 189 -16.39 -18.95 3.11
CA THR A 189 -15.32 -18.09 3.59
C THR A 189 -14.93 -17.04 2.54
N TYR A 190 -14.31 -15.94 2.96
CA TYR A 190 -13.80 -14.93 2.04
C TYR A 190 -12.83 -15.53 1.01
N LEU A 191 -11.94 -16.44 1.45
CA LEU A 191 -10.98 -17.09 0.57
C LEU A 191 -11.66 -17.98 -0.50
N GLU A 192 -12.71 -18.73 -0.14
CA GLU A 192 -13.50 -19.53 -1.09
C GLU A 192 -14.19 -18.62 -2.10
N ASN A 193 -14.80 -17.52 -1.66
CA ASN A 193 -15.40 -16.52 -2.54
C ASN A 193 -14.39 -15.93 -3.51
N LEU A 194 -13.22 -15.46 -3.01
CA LEU A 194 -12.15 -14.95 -3.83
C LEU A 194 -11.73 -15.94 -4.91
N LYS A 195 -11.49 -17.19 -4.50
CA LYS A 195 -11.02 -18.25 -5.39
C LYS A 195 -12.05 -18.61 -6.46
N GLU A 196 -13.30 -18.88 -6.05
CA GLU A 196 -14.33 -19.38 -6.95
C GLU A 196 -14.90 -18.29 -7.87
N ARG A 197 -14.98 -17.06 -7.39
CA ARG A 197 -15.70 -15.97 -8.08
C ARG A 197 -14.76 -15.03 -8.86
N ILE A 198 -13.44 -15.04 -8.57
CA ILE A 198 -12.48 -14.18 -9.25
C ILE A 198 -11.29 -14.99 -9.79
N LEU A 199 -10.52 -15.67 -8.91
CA LEU A 199 -9.25 -16.25 -9.32
C LEU A 199 -9.40 -17.38 -10.33
N ASN A 200 -10.32 -18.33 -10.08
CA ASN A 200 -10.55 -19.46 -10.99
C ASN A 200 -11.14 -19.02 -12.35
N PRO A 201 -12.21 -18.16 -12.39
CA PRO A 201 -12.73 -17.69 -13.67
C PRO A 201 -11.69 -17.00 -14.55
N LEU A 202 -10.75 -16.27 -13.95
CA LEU A 202 -9.68 -15.57 -14.65
C LEU A 202 -8.39 -16.39 -14.81
N THR A 203 -8.36 -17.63 -14.33
CA THR A 203 -7.14 -18.45 -14.32
C THR A 203 -5.93 -17.74 -13.68
N MET A 204 -6.18 -16.99 -12.58
CA MET A 204 -5.15 -16.29 -11.80
C MET A 204 -4.46 -17.28 -10.83
N ASN A 205 -3.76 -18.25 -11.39
CA ASN A 205 -3.19 -19.39 -10.66
C ASN A 205 -2.01 -19.01 -9.74
N ASN A 206 -1.44 -17.83 -9.93
CA ASN A 206 -0.33 -17.31 -9.13
C ASN A 206 -0.79 -16.26 -8.11
N SER A 207 -2.10 -16.14 -7.88
CA SER A 207 -2.69 -15.18 -6.96
C SER A 207 -3.41 -15.87 -5.81
N GLY A 208 -3.40 -15.23 -4.64
CA GLY A 208 -4.08 -15.74 -3.45
C GLY A 208 -3.34 -15.39 -2.17
N PHE A 209 -3.77 -16.02 -1.08
CA PHE A 209 -3.14 -15.83 0.21
C PHE A 209 -2.03 -16.85 0.45
N ILE A 210 -0.87 -16.38 0.92
CA ILE A 210 0.27 -17.20 1.30
C ILE A 210 0.47 -17.03 2.79
N TYR A 211 0.24 -18.12 3.53
CA TYR A 211 0.45 -18.12 4.98
C TYR A 211 1.94 -18.25 5.30
N LYS A 212 2.35 -17.74 6.45
CA LYS A 212 3.75 -17.76 6.91
C LYS A 212 4.33 -19.19 6.90
N ASP A 213 3.53 -20.17 7.29
CA ASP A 213 3.93 -21.57 7.37
C ASP A 213 3.83 -22.34 6.04
N SER A 214 3.36 -21.68 4.97
CA SER A 214 3.19 -22.30 3.67
C SER A 214 4.52 -22.40 2.92
N LYS A 215 4.68 -23.49 2.13
CA LYS A 215 5.80 -23.56 1.17
C LYS A 215 5.67 -22.43 0.15
N ARG A 216 6.64 -21.51 0.15
CA ARG A 216 6.70 -20.39 -0.77
C ARG A 216 7.43 -20.78 -2.03
N ILE A 217 6.71 -20.86 -3.12
CA ILE A 217 7.29 -21.13 -4.44
C ILE A 217 7.24 -19.84 -5.23
N ASN A 218 8.41 -19.39 -5.70
CA ASN A 218 8.59 -18.18 -6.50
C ASN A 218 7.88 -16.95 -5.88
N THR A 219 8.15 -16.72 -4.60
CA THR A 219 7.55 -15.63 -3.83
C THR A 219 8.67 -14.73 -3.33
N ALA A 220 8.58 -13.44 -3.63
CA ALA A 220 9.53 -12.47 -3.11
C ALA A 220 9.41 -12.34 -1.59
N LYS A 221 10.51 -12.07 -0.91
CA LYS A 221 10.54 -11.56 0.46
C LYS A 221 10.54 -10.03 0.42
N GLY A 222 9.87 -9.38 1.36
CA GLY A 222 9.91 -7.93 1.50
C GLY A 222 11.17 -7.48 2.24
N PHE A 223 11.70 -6.31 1.86
CA PHE A 223 12.90 -5.75 2.46
C PHE A 223 12.76 -4.25 2.74
N ILE A 224 13.22 -3.85 3.91
CA ILE A 224 13.48 -2.44 4.23
C ILE A 224 14.95 -2.15 3.87
N VAL A 225 15.17 -1.06 3.15
CA VAL A 225 16.51 -0.52 2.91
C VAL A 225 16.83 0.45 4.05
N ASN A 226 17.82 0.09 4.84
CA ASN A 226 18.30 0.92 5.95
C ASN A 226 19.10 2.12 5.43
N PRO A 227 19.28 3.18 6.24
CA PRO A 227 20.08 4.35 5.85
C PRO A 227 21.49 4.01 5.39
N ASP A 228 22.14 3.02 5.98
CA ASP A 228 23.47 2.52 5.60
C ASP A 228 23.51 1.69 4.31
N GLY A 229 22.35 1.43 3.70
CA GLY A 229 22.18 0.62 2.48
C GLY A 229 22.05 -0.87 2.73
N THR A 230 22.13 -1.33 3.96
CA THR A 230 21.82 -2.72 4.30
C THR A 230 20.33 -3.01 4.11
N LYS A 231 20.01 -4.24 3.75
CA LYS A 231 18.64 -4.68 3.52
C LYS A 231 18.20 -5.63 4.62
N GLU A 232 17.07 -5.33 5.26
CA GLU A 232 16.49 -6.12 6.33
C GLU A 232 15.20 -6.76 5.87
N SER A 233 15.10 -8.09 6.01
CA SER A 233 13.89 -8.82 5.67
C SER A 233 12.75 -8.46 6.62
N THR A 234 11.57 -8.22 6.04
CA THR A 234 10.34 -7.97 6.80
C THR A 234 9.49 -9.23 6.96
N TYR A 235 10.03 -10.36 6.52
CA TYR A 235 9.29 -11.63 6.47
C TYR A 235 8.67 -12.02 7.82
N GLU A 236 9.42 -11.89 8.90
CA GLU A 236 8.95 -12.25 10.25
C GLU A 236 7.93 -11.25 10.81
N ARG A 237 7.88 -10.05 10.26
CA ARG A 237 6.95 -8.98 10.65
C ARG A 237 5.60 -9.05 9.92
N MET A 238 5.48 -9.93 8.92
CA MET A 238 4.21 -10.06 8.19
C MET A 238 3.13 -10.62 9.10
N PRO A 239 1.97 -9.95 9.19
CA PRO A 239 0.79 -10.56 9.78
C PRO A 239 0.47 -11.85 9.03
N ASN A 240 0.27 -12.93 9.75
CA ASN A 240 -0.05 -14.23 9.16
C ASN A 240 -1.53 -14.33 8.75
N VAL A 241 -2.16 -13.19 8.52
CA VAL A 241 -3.61 -13.08 8.38
C VAL A 241 -3.95 -12.50 7.01
N PRO A 242 -4.43 -13.34 6.09
CA PRO A 242 -5.11 -12.86 4.92
C PRO A 242 -6.42 -12.19 5.31
N THR A 243 -6.63 -10.96 4.86
CA THR A 243 -7.85 -10.22 5.20
C THR A 243 -8.55 -9.71 3.96
N PRO A 244 -9.87 -9.46 4.04
CA PRO A 244 -10.58 -8.75 2.98
C PRO A 244 -10.04 -7.33 2.70
N ALA A 245 -9.22 -6.79 3.60
CA ALA A 245 -8.57 -5.50 3.45
C ALA A 245 -7.24 -5.56 2.67
N GLY A 246 -6.64 -6.75 2.48
CA GLY A 246 -5.39 -6.88 1.75
C GLY A 246 -4.51 -8.04 2.20
N GLY A 247 -3.23 -7.98 1.79
CA GLY A 247 -2.22 -8.97 2.17
C GLY A 247 -2.15 -10.19 1.27
N MET A 248 -2.90 -10.22 0.15
CA MET A 248 -2.74 -11.28 -0.84
C MET A 248 -1.50 -11.10 -1.68
N PHE A 249 -1.04 -12.19 -2.28
CA PHE A 249 0.05 -12.23 -3.25
C PHE A 249 -0.49 -12.37 -4.66
N SER A 250 0.21 -11.74 -5.62
CA SER A 250 -0.11 -11.84 -7.03
C SER A 250 1.15 -11.66 -7.89
N THR A 251 1.01 -11.88 -9.19
CA THR A 251 1.99 -11.57 -10.23
C THR A 251 1.46 -10.44 -11.11
N ALA A 252 2.37 -9.77 -11.82
CA ALA A 252 1.96 -8.72 -12.76
C ALA A 252 1.05 -9.27 -13.89
N GLU A 253 1.30 -10.49 -14.36
CA GLU A 253 0.46 -11.13 -15.38
C GLU A 253 -0.93 -11.49 -14.89
N ASP A 254 -1.08 -11.96 -13.63
CA ASP A 254 -2.39 -12.25 -13.07
C ASP A 254 -3.20 -10.96 -12.85
N LEU A 255 -2.56 -9.87 -12.39
CA LEU A 255 -3.24 -8.56 -12.31
C LEU A 255 -3.63 -8.03 -13.69
N LEU A 256 -2.86 -8.31 -14.75
CA LEU A 256 -3.25 -7.97 -16.11
C LEU A 256 -4.48 -8.78 -16.59
N LYS A 257 -4.64 -10.04 -16.17
CA LYS A 257 -5.87 -10.81 -16.45
C LYS A 257 -7.09 -10.17 -15.79
N LEU A 258 -6.95 -9.71 -14.54
CA LEU A 258 -7.99 -8.95 -13.86
C LEU A 258 -8.36 -7.67 -14.63
N ASP A 259 -7.35 -6.90 -15.03
CA ASP A 259 -7.49 -5.70 -15.84
C ASP A 259 -8.30 -5.95 -17.13
N ARG A 260 -7.91 -6.96 -17.88
CA ARG A 260 -8.57 -7.32 -19.14
C ARG A 260 -10.01 -7.74 -18.94
N SER A 261 -10.31 -8.49 -17.88
CA SER A 261 -11.69 -8.85 -17.57
C SER A 261 -12.55 -7.63 -17.23
N LEU A 262 -12.01 -6.66 -16.52
CA LEU A 262 -12.73 -5.42 -16.25
C LEU A 262 -12.94 -4.56 -17.51
N MET A 263 -12.02 -4.65 -18.50
CA MET A 263 -12.08 -3.80 -19.69
C MET A 263 -12.77 -4.45 -20.89
N ASN A 264 -12.59 -5.74 -21.12
CA ASN A 264 -12.86 -6.36 -22.40
C ASN A 264 -13.99 -7.39 -22.39
N ASP A 265 -14.34 -7.96 -21.23
CA ASP A 265 -15.37 -8.99 -21.12
C ASP A 265 -16.28 -8.82 -19.92
N ASN A 266 -17.31 -9.64 -19.80
CA ASN A 266 -18.28 -9.64 -18.71
C ASN A 266 -18.17 -10.88 -17.81
N VAL A 267 -16.97 -11.46 -17.69
CA VAL A 267 -16.76 -12.67 -16.87
C VAL A 267 -17.02 -12.36 -15.39
N LEU A 268 -16.52 -11.24 -14.88
CA LEU A 268 -16.69 -10.85 -13.48
C LEU A 268 -17.92 -9.98 -13.25
N LEU A 269 -18.09 -8.96 -14.07
CA LEU A 269 -19.14 -7.94 -13.93
C LEU A 269 -19.70 -7.56 -15.31
N ASN A 270 -20.97 -7.26 -15.39
CA ASN A 270 -21.57 -6.61 -16.55
C ASN A 270 -21.17 -5.12 -16.61
N ASP A 271 -21.45 -4.46 -17.73
CA ASP A 271 -21.04 -3.08 -17.99
C ASP A 271 -21.56 -2.08 -16.94
N GLU A 272 -22.78 -2.26 -16.44
CA GLU A 272 -23.37 -1.41 -15.40
C GLU A 272 -22.55 -1.47 -14.10
N HIS A 273 -22.20 -2.69 -13.66
CA HIS A 273 -21.46 -2.90 -12.43
C HIS A 273 -19.97 -2.61 -12.55
N LYS A 274 -19.40 -2.68 -13.76
CA LYS A 274 -18.08 -2.12 -14.05
C LYS A 274 -18.05 -0.61 -13.88
N VAL A 275 -19.07 0.09 -14.40
CA VAL A 275 -19.21 1.55 -14.21
C VAL A 275 -19.30 1.88 -12.72
N LEU A 276 -20.11 1.13 -11.96
CA LEU A 276 -20.24 1.31 -10.52
C LEU A 276 -18.90 1.17 -9.81
N LEU A 277 -18.14 0.11 -10.10
CA LEU A 277 -16.81 -0.15 -9.53
C LEU A 277 -15.82 0.97 -9.89
N LEU A 278 -15.70 1.30 -11.18
CA LEU A 278 -14.73 2.27 -11.71
C LEU A 278 -15.03 3.71 -11.26
N ASN A 279 -16.29 4.04 -10.99
CA ASN A 279 -16.69 5.30 -10.36
C ASN A 279 -16.67 5.26 -8.82
N ARG A 280 -15.97 4.30 -8.23
CA ARG A 280 -15.80 4.16 -6.77
C ARG A 280 -17.15 4.13 -6.03
N PHE A 281 -18.11 3.36 -6.55
CA PHE A 281 -19.46 3.20 -6.02
C PHE A 281 -20.27 4.52 -5.88
N ASN A 282 -19.94 5.50 -6.70
CA ASN A 282 -20.77 6.70 -6.82
C ASN A 282 -21.96 6.43 -7.74
N SER A 283 -23.11 6.11 -7.16
CA SER A 283 -24.36 5.81 -7.87
C SER A 283 -25.02 7.03 -8.54
N ASP A 284 -24.55 8.25 -8.22
CA ASP A 284 -25.08 9.48 -8.84
C ASP A 284 -24.53 9.70 -10.26
N ILE A 285 -23.44 9.04 -10.59
CA ILE A 285 -22.83 9.08 -11.91
C ILE A 285 -23.59 8.10 -12.83
N LYS A 286 -24.46 8.64 -13.67
CA LYS A 286 -25.17 7.87 -14.68
C LYS A 286 -24.48 8.01 -16.02
N MET A 287 -23.74 6.99 -16.42
CA MET A 287 -23.13 6.89 -17.75
C MET A 287 -23.03 5.43 -18.16
N SER A 288 -22.96 5.20 -19.47
CA SER A 288 -22.67 3.87 -20.00
C SER A 288 -21.16 3.53 -19.87
N PHE A 289 -20.83 2.27 -19.93
CA PHE A 289 -19.44 1.83 -19.95
C PHE A 289 -18.68 2.36 -21.18
N ALA A 290 -19.35 2.43 -22.34
CA ALA A 290 -18.78 3.02 -23.55
C ALA A 290 -18.44 4.51 -23.39
N GLU A 291 -19.31 5.28 -22.73
CA GLU A 291 -19.04 6.69 -22.41
C GLU A 291 -17.86 6.82 -21.44
N LEU A 292 -17.76 5.92 -20.44
CA LEU A 292 -16.63 5.88 -19.54
C LEU A 292 -15.32 5.63 -20.29
N LEU A 293 -15.30 4.65 -21.20
CA LEU A 293 -14.15 4.31 -22.04
C LEU A 293 -13.74 5.43 -22.99
N SER A 294 -14.66 6.36 -23.32
CA SER A 294 -14.38 7.48 -24.23
C SER A 294 -13.73 8.69 -23.56
N LYS A 295 -13.66 8.71 -22.21
CA LYS A 295 -13.06 9.82 -21.48
C LYS A 295 -11.53 9.71 -21.49
N PRO A 296 -10.80 10.63 -22.18
CA PRO A 296 -9.36 10.68 -22.07
C PRO A 296 -8.97 10.93 -20.59
N ASP A 297 -7.86 10.38 -20.15
CA ASP A 297 -7.35 10.51 -18.79
C ASP A 297 -8.22 9.89 -17.65
N PHE A 298 -9.36 9.24 -17.98
CA PHE A 298 -10.06 8.44 -16.99
C PHE A 298 -9.29 7.15 -16.71
N GLY A 299 -9.09 6.87 -15.44
CA GLY A 299 -8.38 5.68 -15.02
C GLY A 299 -8.65 5.31 -13.56
N MET A 300 -8.21 4.13 -13.19
CA MET A 300 -8.26 3.63 -11.84
C MET A 300 -6.84 3.29 -11.39
N GLY A 301 -6.26 4.12 -10.54
CA GLY A 301 -5.01 3.83 -9.84
C GLY A 301 -5.30 3.25 -8.46
N VAL A 302 -4.68 2.12 -8.13
CA VAL A 302 -4.73 1.49 -6.81
C VAL A 302 -3.32 1.16 -6.38
N ALA A 303 -2.93 1.63 -5.19
CA ALA A 303 -1.67 1.28 -4.57
C ALA A 303 -1.88 0.37 -3.36
N GLY A 304 -0.89 -0.43 -3.05
CA GLY A 304 -0.86 -1.27 -1.88
C GLY A 304 0.54 -1.39 -1.32
N GLY A 305 0.66 -1.43 -0.01
CA GLY A 305 1.93 -1.56 0.68
C GLY A 305 1.80 -2.29 2.01
N SER A 306 2.90 -2.79 2.46
CA SER A 306 3.17 -3.26 3.81
C SER A 306 4.68 -3.16 4.00
N PRO A 307 5.22 -3.24 5.21
CA PRO A 307 6.66 -3.09 5.42
C PRO A 307 7.48 -3.99 4.47
N GLY A 308 8.32 -3.39 3.64
CA GLY A 308 9.14 -4.08 2.64
C GLY A 308 8.43 -4.43 1.32
N TRP A 309 7.18 -4.00 1.13
CA TRP A 309 6.40 -4.29 -0.07
C TRP A 309 5.69 -3.05 -0.57
N ASN A 310 5.65 -2.89 -1.89
CA ASN A 310 4.87 -1.83 -2.51
C ASN A 310 4.41 -2.27 -3.90
N ALA A 311 3.15 -2.06 -4.20
CA ALA A 311 2.56 -2.44 -5.47
C ALA A 311 1.67 -1.32 -5.99
N VAL A 312 1.70 -1.09 -7.29
CA VAL A 312 0.79 -0.19 -7.98
C VAL A 312 0.18 -0.93 -9.17
N TYR A 313 -1.13 -0.86 -9.26
CA TYR A 313 -1.92 -1.20 -10.42
C TYR A 313 -2.58 0.09 -10.92
N ASP A 314 -2.16 0.56 -12.09
CA ASP A 314 -2.62 1.80 -12.69
C ASP A 314 -3.20 1.53 -14.08
N GLN A 315 -4.52 1.57 -14.15
CA GLN A 315 -5.30 1.36 -15.34
C GLN A 315 -5.71 2.70 -15.92
N ASN A 316 -5.22 3.04 -17.10
CA ASN A 316 -5.69 4.19 -17.85
C ASN A 316 -6.75 3.77 -18.86
N VAL A 317 -8.01 3.86 -18.43
CA VAL A 317 -9.17 3.40 -19.20
C VAL A 317 -9.32 4.16 -20.51
N GLY A 318 -9.20 5.49 -20.46
CA GLY A 318 -9.37 6.35 -21.63
C GLY A 318 -8.31 6.13 -22.71
N ASN A 319 -7.05 5.98 -22.31
CA ASN A 319 -5.93 5.73 -23.22
C ASN A 319 -5.66 4.24 -23.46
N LYS A 320 -6.45 3.35 -22.82
CA LYS A 320 -6.42 1.89 -23.01
C LYS A 320 -5.05 1.27 -22.77
N TYR A 321 -4.38 1.68 -21.71
CA TYR A 321 -3.14 1.04 -21.25
C TYR A 321 -3.16 0.77 -19.75
N THR A 322 -2.34 -0.16 -19.31
CA THR A 322 -2.20 -0.53 -17.91
C THR A 322 -0.73 -0.64 -17.56
N VAL A 323 -0.38 -0.04 -16.42
CA VAL A 323 0.95 -0.17 -15.80
C VAL A 323 0.79 -0.92 -14.48
N ILE A 324 1.59 -1.96 -14.30
CA ILE A 324 1.65 -2.72 -13.06
C ILE A 324 3.10 -2.71 -12.59
N VAL A 325 3.32 -2.22 -11.38
CA VAL A 325 4.63 -2.21 -10.73
C VAL A 325 4.52 -2.95 -9.40
N LEU A 326 5.29 -4.02 -9.27
CA LEU A 326 5.35 -4.82 -8.06
C LEU A 326 6.76 -4.74 -7.48
N SER A 327 6.90 -4.36 -6.24
CA SER A 327 8.19 -4.17 -5.57
C SER A 327 8.26 -4.90 -4.24
N ASN A 328 9.42 -5.46 -3.94
CA ASN A 328 9.76 -5.98 -2.63
C ASN A 328 10.72 -5.05 -1.85
N ILE A 329 10.61 -3.77 -2.13
CA ILE A 329 11.21 -2.65 -1.37
C ILE A 329 10.12 -1.62 -1.08
N ASP A 330 10.15 -1.00 0.10
CA ASP A 330 9.23 0.07 0.50
C ASP A 330 9.16 1.20 -0.55
N ASN A 331 7.95 1.64 -0.88
CA ASN A 331 7.66 2.72 -1.83
C ASN A 331 8.21 2.53 -3.25
N GLY A 332 8.79 1.36 -3.56
CA GLY A 332 9.48 1.14 -4.83
C GLY A 332 8.58 1.24 -6.06
N ALA A 333 7.31 0.89 -5.95
CA ALA A 333 6.34 1.02 -7.04
C ALA A 333 5.83 2.47 -7.18
N GLU A 334 5.50 3.12 -6.05
CA GLU A 334 4.96 4.49 -6.04
C GLU A 334 5.99 5.52 -6.52
N VAL A 335 7.26 5.32 -6.19
CA VAL A 335 8.35 6.16 -6.70
C VAL A 335 8.44 6.16 -8.23
N LEU A 336 7.99 5.08 -8.88
CA LEU A 336 8.14 4.89 -10.32
C LEU A 336 6.90 5.27 -11.13
N ILE A 337 5.68 5.08 -10.59
CA ILE A 337 4.46 5.12 -11.40
C ILE A 337 4.25 6.44 -12.14
N ASP A 338 4.42 7.59 -11.48
CA ASP A 338 4.24 8.90 -12.12
C ASP A 338 5.29 9.18 -13.20
N ARG A 339 6.52 8.68 -13.00
CA ARG A 339 7.61 8.78 -13.98
C ARG A 339 7.35 7.92 -15.19
N ILE A 340 6.90 6.68 -14.99
CA ILE A 340 6.51 5.77 -16.06
C ILE A 340 5.37 6.40 -16.88
N ASN A 341 4.30 6.86 -16.21
CA ASN A 341 3.19 7.54 -16.87
C ASN A 341 3.61 8.79 -17.63
N SER A 342 4.58 9.53 -17.09
CA SER A 342 5.11 10.73 -17.77
C SER A 342 5.88 10.36 -19.04
N ILE A 343 6.70 9.30 -19.01
CA ILE A 343 7.39 8.80 -20.21
C ILE A 343 6.36 8.38 -21.25
N LEU A 344 5.35 7.60 -20.87
CA LEU A 344 4.30 7.10 -21.78
C LEU A 344 3.46 8.24 -22.41
N ARG A 345 3.36 9.38 -21.72
CA ARG A 345 2.61 10.58 -22.17
C ARG A 345 3.51 11.68 -22.71
N GLU A 346 4.79 11.41 -22.94
CA GLU A 346 5.81 12.38 -23.40
C GLU A 346 5.89 13.65 -22.55
N LYS A 347 5.68 13.51 -21.24
CA LYS A 347 5.76 14.61 -20.27
C LYS A 347 7.10 14.59 -19.52
N LYS A 348 7.52 15.76 -19.04
CA LYS A 348 8.66 15.85 -18.13
C LYS A 348 8.30 15.28 -16.76
N TYR A 349 9.26 14.64 -16.12
CA TYR A 349 9.12 14.11 -14.76
C TYR A 349 10.34 14.52 -13.90
N PRO A 350 10.16 14.60 -12.57
CA PRO A 350 11.27 14.92 -11.68
C PRO A 350 12.30 13.78 -11.66
N PRO A 351 13.61 14.08 -11.51
CA PRO A 351 14.63 13.05 -11.39
C PRO A 351 14.37 12.16 -10.19
N LEU A 352 14.94 10.95 -10.22
CA LEU A 352 15.00 10.11 -9.04
C LEU A 352 15.83 10.80 -7.97
N LYS A 353 15.42 10.64 -6.71
CA LYS A 353 16.18 11.09 -5.54
C LYS A 353 16.45 9.90 -4.65
N MET A 354 17.61 9.92 -4.01
CA MET A 354 17.94 8.94 -2.99
C MET A 354 16.88 8.95 -1.88
N ASN A 355 16.61 7.81 -1.25
CA ASN A 355 15.75 7.75 -0.07
C ASN A 355 16.23 8.74 0.99
N THR A 356 15.32 9.45 1.65
CA THR A 356 15.66 10.51 2.62
C THR A 356 16.60 10.01 3.71
N GLY A 357 16.37 8.82 4.27
CA GLY A 357 17.24 8.24 5.30
C GLY A 357 18.64 7.94 4.77
N ARG A 358 18.73 7.38 3.56
CA ARG A 358 20.00 7.13 2.87
C ARG A 358 20.75 8.43 2.59
N PHE A 359 20.05 9.45 2.10
CA PHE A 359 20.64 10.77 1.85
C PHE A 359 21.19 11.40 3.13
N ILE A 360 20.43 11.37 4.23
CA ILE A 360 20.89 11.85 5.53
C ILE A 360 22.15 11.10 5.97
N TYR A 361 22.18 9.79 5.83
CA TYR A 361 23.34 8.97 6.16
C TYR A 361 24.60 9.39 5.41
N GLU A 362 24.49 9.57 4.09
CA GLU A 362 25.63 9.97 3.26
C GLU A 362 26.14 11.39 3.63
N ILE A 363 25.24 12.35 3.90
CA ILE A 363 25.62 13.69 4.35
C ILE A 363 26.32 13.63 5.70
N VAL A 364 25.74 12.94 6.67
CA VAL A 364 26.33 12.85 8.02
C VAL A 364 27.67 12.13 7.97
N LYS A 365 27.81 11.08 7.17
CA LYS A 365 29.07 10.36 6.97
C LYS A 365 30.17 11.25 6.34
N GLU A 366 29.80 12.13 5.38
CA GLU A 366 30.74 12.99 4.69
C GLU A 366 31.10 14.23 5.50
N LYS A 367 30.13 14.86 6.17
CA LYS A 367 30.26 16.20 6.77
C LYS A 367 30.13 16.22 8.30
N GLY A 368 29.63 15.15 8.88
CA GLY A 368 29.40 15.05 10.32
C GLY A 368 28.00 15.50 10.75
N VAL A 369 27.64 15.09 11.98
CA VAL A 369 26.34 15.37 12.60
C VAL A 369 26.12 16.86 12.82
N ASP A 370 27.13 17.59 13.28
CA ASP A 370 27.03 19.03 13.59
C ASP A 370 26.73 19.84 12.34
N ASP A 371 27.47 19.60 11.24
CA ASP A 371 27.22 20.28 9.94
C ASP A 371 25.81 19.98 9.42
N PHE A 372 25.34 18.74 9.56
CA PHE A 372 23.98 18.37 9.17
C PHE A 372 22.92 19.12 10.00
N LEU A 373 23.11 19.23 11.34
CA LEU A 373 22.21 19.96 12.22
C LEU A 373 22.16 21.47 11.92
N ASP A 374 23.27 22.05 11.50
CA ASP A 374 23.37 23.48 11.17
C ASP A 374 22.75 23.79 9.81
N ASN A 375 22.89 22.89 8.83
CA ASN A 375 22.52 23.12 7.43
C ASN A 375 21.32 22.27 6.93
N TYR A 376 20.60 21.59 7.83
CA TYR A 376 19.54 20.62 7.45
C TYR A 376 18.48 21.20 6.50
N LYS A 377 18.13 22.49 6.62
CA LYS A 377 17.12 23.12 5.75
C LYS A 377 17.55 23.14 4.30
N ASP A 378 18.83 23.43 4.04
CA ASP A 378 19.38 23.47 2.70
C ASP A 378 19.50 22.05 2.13
N TYR A 379 20.01 21.11 2.92
CA TYR A 379 20.12 19.71 2.51
C TYR A 379 18.76 19.07 2.22
N LEU A 380 17.78 19.30 3.05
CA LEU A 380 16.46 18.69 2.93
C LEU A 380 15.47 19.51 2.08
N SER A 381 15.89 20.66 1.51
CA SER A 381 15.03 21.53 0.70
C SER A 381 14.37 20.83 -0.50
N GLY A 382 14.99 19.77 -0.99
CA GLY A 382 14.46 18.97 -2.09
C GLY A 382 13.62 17.75 -1.69
N TYR A 383 13.40 17.52 -0.39
CA TYR A 383 12.64 16.39 0.14
C TYR A 383 11.34 16.85 0.75
N MET A 384 10.24 16.14 0.47
CA MET A 384 8.95 16.42 1.08
C MET A 384 8.90 15.80 2.48
N ILE A 385 8.82 16.65 3.51
CA ILE A 385 8.69 16.24 4.91
C ILE A 385 7.35 16.82 5.39
N GLU A 386 6.27 16.09 5.10
CA GLU A 386 4.89 16.56 5.31
C GLU A 386 4.34 16.20 6.70
N HIS A 387 4.91 15.18 7.36
CA HIS A 387 4.48 14.72 8.68
C HIS A 387 5.68 14.19 9.49
N ASP A 388 5.54 14.19 10.80
CA ASP A 388 6.57 13.75 11.76
C ASP A 388 6.99 12.29 11.59
N GLY A 389 6.09 11.43 11.12
CA GLY A 389 6.32 9.99 11.00
C GLY A 389 7.46 9.61 10.05
N LEU A 390 7.78 10.41 9.02
CA LEU A 390 8.90 10.14 8.12
C LEU A 390 10.24 10.21 8.86
N LEU A 391 10.52 11.36 9.49
CA LEU A 391 11.78 11.56 10.23
C LEU A 391 11.82 10.67 11.48
N ASN A 392 10.66 10.43 12.11
CA ASN A 392 10.57 9.51 13.23
C ASN A 392 11.04 8.09 12.84
N ARG A 393 10.52 7.55 11.75
CA ARG A 393 10.94 6.24 11.23
C ARG A 393 12.43 6.20 10.90
N ILE A 394 12.97 7.24 10.25
CA ILE A 394 14.38 7.33 9.91
C ILE A 394 15.25 7.35 11.18
N GLY A 395 14.86 8.12 12.20
CA GLY A 395 15.54 8.16 13.49
C GLY A 395 15.62 6.77 14.13
N TYR A 396 14.50 6.03 14.15
CA TYR A 396 14.51 4.65 14.66
C TYR A 396 15.32 3.68 13.80
N GLN A 397 15.38 3.87 12.47
CA GLN A 397 16.29 3.08 11.63
C GLN A 397 17.76 3.29 12.01
N PHE A 398 18.17 4.52 12.34
CA PHE A 398 19.50 4.80 12.86
C PHE A 398 19.73 4.17 14.26
N LEU A 399 18.76 4.31 15.18
CA LEU A 399 18.86 3.69 16.52
C LEU A 399 19.04 2.17 16.44
N ASN A 400 18.26 1.50 15.62
CA ASN A 400 18.33 0.05 15.44
C ASN A 400 19.67 -0.42 14.86
N LYS A 401 20.43 0.48 14.25
CA LYS A 401 21.80 0.24 13.75
C LYS A 401 22.89 0.67 14.74
N GLY A 402 22.53 1.14 15.93
CA GLY A 402 23.45 1.66 16.92
C GLY A 402 24.06 3.03 16.58
N MET A 403 23.48 3.72 15.59
CA MET A 403 23.88 5.06 15.15
C MET A 403 23.12 6.12 15.98
N THR A 404 23.45 6.19 17.27
CA THR A 404 22.66 6.98 18.23
C THR A 404 22.78 8.48 18.00
N ASP A 405 23.95 8.99 17.62
CA ASP A 405 24.16 10.41 17.39
C ASP A 405 23.43 10.90 16.13
N GLU A 406 23.43 10.10 15.07
CA GLU A 406 22.67 10.34 13.84
C GLU A 406 21.15 10.33 14.13
N ALA A 407 20.69 9.38 14.92
CA ALA A 407 19.29 9.30 15.32
C ALA A 407 18.86 10.53 16.11
N ILE A 408 19.65 10.96 17.08
CA ILE A 408 19.41 12.20 17.86
C ILE A 408 19.30 13.40 16.91
N ALA A 409 20.23 13.52 15.96
CA ALA A 409 20.17 14.61 14.99
C ALA A 409 18.86 14.62 14.18
N VAL A 410 18.45 13.46 13.70
CA VAL A 410 17.18 13.33 12.95
C VAL A 410 15.97 13.66 13.83
N PHE A 411 15.94 13.19 15.10
CA PHE A 411 14.85 13.51 16.01
C PHE A 411 14.84 15.00 16.41
N ILE A 412 16.01 15.63 16.59
CA ILE A 412 16.10 17.09 16.79
C ILE A 412 15.48 17.83 15.58
N ILE A 413 15.81 17.42 14.38
CA ILE A 413 15.24 18.02 13.17
C ILE A 413 13.74 17.77 13.11
N ASN A 414 13.27 16.60 13.50
CA ASN A 414 11.85 16.28 13.58
C ASN A 414 11.12 17.23 14.54
N THR A 415 11.67 17.52 15.72
CA THR A 415 11.09 18.51 16.65
C THR A 415 11.09 19.95 16.08
N LYS A 416 12.03 20.28 15.18
CA LYS A 416 12.08 21.61 14.53
C LYS A 416 11.04 21.75 13.40
N TYR A 417 10.76 20.68 12.67
CA TYR A 417 9.70 20.65 11.64
C TYR A 417 8.31 20.56 12.26
N PHE A 418 8.16 19.80 13.35
CA PHE A 418 6.86 19.51 13.99
C PHE A 418 6.89 19.81 15.51
N PRO A 419 7.07 21.08 15.88
CA PRO A 419 7.28 21.47 17.28
C PRO A 419 6.07 21.25 18.20
N ASP A 420 4.88 21.07 17.62
CA ASP A 420 3.60 20.91 18.34
C ASP A 420 3.16 19.44 18.44
N ILE A 421 3.99 18.48 18.01
CA ILE A 421 3.70 17.05 18.07
C ILE A 421 4.42 16.41 19.26
N ALA A 422 3.67 15.89 20.23
CA ALA A 422 4.22 15.27 21.44
C ALA A 422 5.17 14.09 21.15
N ASN A 423 4.84 13.27 20.14
CA ASN A 423 5.62 12.09 19.74
C ASN A 423 7.05 12.43 19.31
N THR A 424 7.29 13.61 18.72
CA THR A 424 8.66 14.00 18.30
C THR A 424 9.60 14.16 19.50
N TYR A 425 9.08 14.65 20.62
CA TYR A 425 9.83 14.79 21.87
C TYR A 425 9.96 13.46 22.63
N ASP A 426 8.97 12.57 22.54
CA ASP A 426 9.04 11.24 23.11
C ASP A 426 10.20 10.44 22.50
N SER A 427 10.26 10.38 21.18
CA SER A 427 11.32 9.69 20.43
C SER A 427 12.71 10.31 20.67
N LEU A 428 12.79 11.63 20.78
CA LEU A 428 14.04 12.32 21.11
C LEU A 428 14.48 11.99 22.56
N GLY A 429 13.53 11.92 23.49
CA GLY A 429 13.78 11.50 24.87
C GLY A 429 14.34 10.09 24.94
N GLU A 430 13.79 9.16 24.16
CA GLU A 430 14.26 7.78 24.08
C GLU A 430 15.70 7.70 23.53
N ALA A 431 16.00 8.44 22.48
CA ALA A 431 17.35 8.46 21.91
C ALA A 431 18.40 9.02 22.89
N TYR A 432 18.07 10.07 23.64
CA TYR A 432 18.96 10.58 24.69
C TYR A 432 19.10 9.59 25.85
N MET A 433 18.03 8.90 26.24
CA MET A 433 18.11 7.85 27.27
C MET A 433 19.03 6.71 26.87
N LEU A 434 18.94 6.26 25.60
CA LEU A 434 19.82 5.23 25.04
C LEU A 434 21.29 5.71 24.96
N LYS A 435 21.52 7.00 24.74
CA LYS A 435 22.86 7.61 24.78
C LYS A 435 23.42 7.72 26.21
N GLY A 436 22.57 7.63 27.23
CA GLY A 436 22.93 7.84 28.64
C GLY A 436 22.84 9.31 29.09
N ASP A 437 22.32 10.20 28.25
CA ASP A 437 22.09 11.59 28.66
C ASP A 437 20.71 11.70 29.34
N ASN A 438 20.67 11.25 30.59
CA ASN A 438 19.44 11.21 31.38
C ASN A 438 18.78 12.57 31.57
N LYS A 439 19.57 13.64 31.60
CA LYS A 439 19.07 15.00 31.79
C LYS A 439 18.26 15.44 30.58
N LEU A 440 18.83 15.32 29.36
CA LEU A 440 18.13 15.67 28.11
C LEU A 440 16.96 14.71 27.84
N ALA A 441 17.09 13.42 28.17
CA ALA A 441 15.99 12.48 28.12
C ALA A 441 14.80 12.94 28.97
N LEU A 442 15.04 13.28 30.23
CA LEU A 442 14.00 13.75 31.16
C LEU A 442 13.33 15.05 30.70
N GLU A 443 14.10 16.01 30.17
CA GLU A 443 13.56 17.26 29.60
C GLU A 443 12.60 16.98 28.45
N ASN A 444 12.95 16.10 27.53
CA ASN A 444 12.13 15.78 26.36
C ASN A 444 10.88 14.96 26.73
N TYR A 445 11.00 13.96 27.60
CA TYR A 445 9.83 13.21 28.08
C TYR A 445 8.85 14.11 28.85
N LYS A 446 9.33 15.03 29.71
CA LYS A 446 8.47 16.03 30.38
C LYS A 446 7.76 16.92 29.37
N LYS A 447 8.43 17.31 28.27
CA LYS A 447 7.82 18.12 27.21
C LYS A 447 6.75 17.33 26.46
N SER A 448 7.02 16.07 26.10
CA SER A 448 6.06 15.17 25.48
C SER A 448 4.81 14.99 26.36
N LEU A 449 5.00 14.67 27.65
CA LEU A 449 3.89 14.46 28.59
C LEU A 449 3.04 15.72 28.81
N LYS A 450 3.69 16.91 28.82
CA LYS A 450 2.98 18.20 28.93
C LYS A 450 2.07 18.43 27.71
N MET A 451 2.50 18.02 26.52
CA MET A 451 1.73 18.17 25.26
C MET A 451 0.65 17.10 25.11
N ASN A 452 0.95 15.89 25.54
CA ASN A 452 -0.01 14.78 25.60
C ASN A 452 -0.02 14.16 27.00
N PRO A 453 -0.93 14.61 27.89
CA PRO A 453 -1.02 14.08 29.26
C PRO A 453 -1.40 12.60 29.35
N GLN A 454 -1.79 11.97 28.23
CA GLN A 454 -2.10 10.53 28.18
C GLN A 454 -0.91 9.69 27.71
N ASN A 455 0.26 10.27 27.49
CA ASN A 455 1.45 9.54 27.09
C ASN A 455 2.02 8.75 28.27
N LYS A 456 1.52 7.52 28.45
CA LYS A 456 1.96 6.59 29.50
C LYS A 456 3.44 6.22 29.38
N ASN A 457 3.99 6.15 28.14
CA ASN A 457 5.42 5.87 27.94
C ASN A 457 6.27 6.97 28.58
N ALA A 458 6.02 8.22 28.23
CA ALA A 458 6.73 9.36 28.80
C ALA A 458 6.60 9.41 30.34
N GLU A 459 5.39 9.17 30.89
CA GLU A 459 5.15 9.11 32.34
C GLU A 459 6.03 8.06 33.02
N MET A 460 6.04 6.84 32.48
CA MET A 460 6.83 5.72 33.01
C MET A 460 8.34 6.00 32.93
N ARG A 461 8.83 6.55 31.80
CA ARG A 461 10.25 6.87 31.62
C ARG A 461 10.73 8.00 32.52
N ILE A 462 9.88 8.99 32.80
CA ILE A 462 10.19 10.07 33.77
C ILE A 462 10.43 9.46 35.15
N VAL A 463 9.56 8.56 35.61
CA VAL A 463 9.75 7.90 36.93
C VAL A 463 11.03 7.11 36.95
N GLU A 464 11.32 6.28 35.94
CA GLU A 464 12.56 5.48 35.84
C GLU A 464 13.83 6.36 35.90
N LEU A 465 13.84 7.49 35.20
CA LEU A 465 14.97 8.40 35.14
C LEU A 465 15.18 9.13 36.49
N MET A 466 14.09 9.53 37.17
CA MET A 466 14.16 10.18 38.47
C MET A 466 14.63 9.22 39.58
N GLU A 467 14.32 7.93 39.50
CA GLU A 467 14.83 6.91 40.44
C GLU A 467 16.32 6.63 40.27
N LYS A 468 16.87 6.80 39.05
CA LYS A 468 18.31 6.64 38.77
C LYS A 468 19.17 7.83 39.23
N GLU A 469 18.57 9.00 39.42
CA GLU A 469 19.25 10.20 39.90
C GLU A 469 19.37 10.26 41.47
N ASN A 470 18.58 9.43 42.16
CA ASN A 470 18.61 9.29 43.64
C ASN A 470 19.47 8.08 44.05
#